data_729ecdf21bdd06d45359eeed3403586e
#
_entry.id   729ecdf21bdd06d45359eeed3403586e
#
_cell.length_a   1.000
_cell.length_b   1.000
_cell.length_c   1.000
_cell.angle_alpha   90.00
_cell.angle_beta   90.00
_cell.angle_gamma   90.00
#
_symmetry.space_group_name_H-M   'P 1'
#
loop_
_entity.id
_entity.type
_entity.pdbx_description
1 polymer ?
#
loop_
_entity_poly.entity_id
_entity_poly.type
_entity_poly.pdbx_seq_one_letter_code
_entity_poly.pdbx_strand_id
1 'polypeptide(L)'
;MKHFFLILLFTFSADIYVYDRLTGKDFATRSEVIATNGMAATSHPLATQTALDVLKDGGNAIDAAIAANAVLGLVEPTGCGIGGDLFAIVWIEEDKKLYGLNSSGPAPQDMTIEKLKALGIDKIPPFGPLPVTVPGAVAGWTALH
;
A
#
# COMPACT_ATOMS: atom_id res chain seq x y z
N MET A 1 -23.61 65.86 -24.24
CA MET A 1 -23.80 64.42 -24.36
C MET A 1 -22.64 63.77 -23.59
N LYS A 2 -22.92 63.23 -22.39
CA LYS A 2 -21.93 62.61 -21.53
C LYS A 2 -22.03 61.09 -21.75
N HIS A 3 -20.97 60.49 -22.29
CA HIS A 3 -20.89 59.03 -22.45
C HIS A 3 -20.51 58.38 -21.11
N PHE A 4 -21.45 57.63 -20.54
CA PHE A 4 -21.21 56.80 -19.35
C PHE A 4 -20.61 55.49 -19.83
N PHE A 5 -19.34 55.24 -19.48
CA PHE A 5 -18.65 53.99 -19.79
C PHE A 5 -18.89 53.07 -18.60
N LEU A 6 -19.73 52.03 -18.78
CA LEU A 6 -19.99 50.98 -17.78
C LEU A 6 -18.87 49.95 -17.88
N ILE A 7 -17.92 49.95 -16.93
CA ILE A 7 -16.90 48.92 -16.80
C ILE A 7 -17.53 47.75 -16.05
N LEU A 8 -17.82 46.64 -16.76
CA LEU A 8 -18.27 45.41 -16.18
C LEU A 8 -17.04 44.66 -15.62
N LEU A 9 -16.86 44.70 -14.30
CA LEU A 9 -15.83 43.90 -13.62
C LEU A 9 -16.32 42.46 -13.53
N PHE A 10 -15.79 41.59 -14.39
CA PHE A 10 -15.93 40.14 -14.21
C PHE A 10 -14.98 39.70 -13.10
N THR A 11 -15.50 39.49 -11.88
CA THR A 11 -14.80 38.80 -10.82
C THR A 11 -14.83 37.29 -11.16
N PHE A 12 -13.73 36.80 -11.70
CA PHE A 12 -13.49 35.35 -11.82
C PHE A 12 -13.17 34.83 -10.42
N SER A 13 -14.14 34.27 -9.72
CA SER A 13 -13.88 33.47 -8.53
C SER A 13 -13.27 32.15 -9.00
N ALA A 14 -11.95 32.06 -8.96
CA ALA A 14 -11.27 30.78 -9.07
C ALA A 14 -11.55 30.03 -7.77
N ASP A 15 -12.44 29.04 -7.81
CA ASP A 15 -12.57 28.08 -6.73
C ASP A 15 -11.27 27.28 -6.66
N ILE A 16 -10.39 27.67 -5.75
CA ILE A 16 -9.18 26.92 -5.42
C ILE A 16 -9.64 25.73 -4.61
N TYR A 17 -9.88 24.61 -5.28
CA TYR A 17 -10.07 23.33 -4.61
C TYR A 17 -8.73 22.90 -4.01
N VAL A 18 -8.58 23.10 -2.72
CA VAL A 18 -7.47 22.52 -1.94
C VAL A 18 -7.79 21.04 -1.76
N TYR A 19 -7.16 20.21 -2.57
CA TYR A 19 -7.39 18.75 -2.61
C TYR A 19 -6.64 17.96 -1.53
N ASP A 20 -6.24 18.60 -0.45
CA ASP A 20 -5.42 17.99 0.59
C ASP A 20 -6.21 17.33 1.73
N ARG A 21 -7.54 17.37 1.67
CA ARG A 21 -8.41 16.77 2.69
C ARG A 21 -9.51 15.93 2.06
N LEU A 22 -9.64 14.71 2.53
CA LEU A 22 -10.84 13.91 2.28
C LEU A 22 -12.02 14.55 3.04
N THR A 23 -12.79 15.36 2.33
CA THR A 23 -14.03 15.94 2.85
C THR A 23 -15.20 15.02 2.53
N GLY A 24 -15.35 13.93 3.26
CA GLY A 24 -16.58 13.11 3.23
C GLY A 24 -17.52 13.55 4.33
N LYS A 25 -18.81 13.62 4.08
CA LYS A 25 -19.82 13.96 5.09
C LYS A 25 -19.88 12.93 6.23
N ASP A 26 -19.41 11.71 5.98
CA ASP A 26 -19.51 10.57 6.89
C ASP A 26 -18.16 10.09 7.46
N PHE A 27 -17.06 10.82 7.19
CA PHE A 27 -15.72 10.44 7.64
C PHE A 27 -15.10 11.51 8.55
N ALA A 28 -14.43 11.06 9.60
CA ALA A 28 -13.51 11.90 10.34
C ALA A 28 -12.34 12.28 9.44
N THR A 29 -12.18 13.58 9.16
CA THR A 29 -11.03 14.09 8.41
C THR A 29 -9.83 14.22 9.35
N ARG A 30 -8.65 13.81 8.90
CA ARG A 30 -7.39 14.04 9.61
C ARG A 30 -6.69 15.26 9.01
N SER A 31 -5.99 16.00 9.84
CA SER A 31 -5.04 17.01 9.37
C SER A 31 -3.88 16.30 8.68
N GLU A 32 -3.23 17.02 7.77
CA GLU A 32 -1.97 16.59 7.19
C GLU A 32 -0.93 16.33 8.27
N VAL A 33 -0.11 15.32 8.05
CA VAL A 33 1.04 15.01 8.89
C VAL A 33 2.30 15.41 8.16
N ILE A 34 3.06 16.33 8.74
CA ILE A 34 4.35 16.77 8.23
C ILE A 34 5.43 16.14 9.08
N ALA A 35 6.38 15.46 8.44
CA ALA A 35 7.51 14.83 9.10
C ALA A 35 8.82 15.28 8.46
N THR A 36 9.85 15.52 9.29
CA THR A 36 11.17 15.99 8.84
C THR A 36 12.20 14.89 8.71
N ASN A 37 12.03 13.76 9.39
CA ASN A 37 13.03 12.69 9.47
C ASN A 37 12.59 11.39 8.79
N GLY A 38 11.30 11.13 8.73
CA GLY A 38 10.74 9.93 8.15
C GLY A 38 9.24 9.86 8.37
N MET A 39 8.56 9.08 7.57
CA MET A 39 7.11 8.92 7.64
C MET A 39 6.75 7.46 7.39
N ALA A 40 5.71 7.00 8.06
CA ALA A 40 5.07 5.72 7.79
C ALA A 40 3.55 5.91 7.69
N ALA A 41 2.94 5.22 6.72
CA ALA A 41 1.50 5.19 6.55
C ALA A 41 1.05 3.74 6.34
N THR A 42 0.14 3.28 7.18
CA THR A 42 -0.44 1.94 7.10
C THR A 42 -1.94 1.99 7.38
N SER A 43 -2.64 0.92 7.11
CA SER A 43 -4.07 0.77 7.41
C SER A 43 -4.37 0.70 8.92
N HIS A 44 -3.38 0.31 9.75
CA HIS A 44 -3.59 0.15 11.19
C HIS A 44 -2.60 0.97 12.03
N PRO A 45 -3.06 1.75 13.03
CA PRO A 45 -2.19 2.64 13.84
C PRO A 45 -1.02 1.93 14.54
N LEU A 46 -1.22 0.70 15.02
CA LEU A 46 -0.14 -0.08 15.66
C LEU A 46 1.00 -0.40 14.69
N ALA A 47 0.68 -0.74 13.44
CA ALA A 47 1.68 -0.98 12.42
C ALA A 47 2.45 0.30 12.04
N THR A 48 1.73 1.44 11.93
CA THR A 48 2.37 2.75 11.73
C THR A 48 3.31 3.09 12.88
N GLN A 49 2.88 2.88 14.13
CA GLN A 49 3.70 3.13 15.30
C GLN A 49 4.96 2.26 15.30
N THR A 50 4.83 0.96 15.03
CA THR A 50 5.98 0.05 14.93
C THR A 50 6.99 0.51 13.86
N ALA A 51 6.51 0.91 12.68
CA ALA A 51 7.39 1.43 11.63
C ALA A 51 8.15 2.68 12.10
N LEU A 52 7.45 3.61 12.76
CA LEU A 52 8.07 4.84 13.28
C LEU A 52 9.08 4.54 14.39
N ASP A 53 8.84 3.56 15.22
CA ASP A 53 9.77 3.17 16.30
C ASP A 53 11.05 2.56 15.68
N VAL A 54 10.94 1.69 14.69
CA VAL A 54 12.09 1.17 13.94
C VAL A 54 12.91 2.29 13.31
N LEU A 55 12.27 3.28 12.68
CA LEU A 55 12.97 4.45 12.10
C LEU A 55 13.68 5.29 13.17
N LYS A 56 13.08 5.48 14.35
CA LYS A 56 13.68 6.21 15.48
C LYS A 56 14.87 5.48 16.07
N ASP A 57 14.83 4.15 16.09
CA ASP A 57 15.90 3.30 16.58
C ASP A 57 17.06 3.15 15.58
N GLY A 58 16.99 3.83 14.43
CA GLY A 58 18.03 3.87 13.42
C GLY A 58 17.91 2.85 12.30
N GLY A 59 16.79 2.11 12.24
CA GLY A 59 16.45 1.25 11.11
C GLY A 59 16.12 2.06 9.84
N ASN A 60 16.26 1.45 8.70
CA ASN A 60 15.94 2.06 7.41
C ASN A 60 14.44 1.87 7.04
N ALA A 61 14.03 2.39 5.89
CA ALA A 61 12.66 2.31 5.43
C ALA A 61 12.20 0.86 5.14
N ILE A 62 13.13 0.00 4.73
CA ILE A 62 12.85 -1.42 4.47
C ILE A 62 12.59 -2.15 5.79
N ASP A 63 13.45 -1.93 6.79
CA ASP A 63 13.27 -2.52 8.14
C ASP A 63 11.93 -2.11 8.74
N ALA A 64 11.59 -0.82 8.62
CA ALA A 64 10.33 -0.26 9.08
C ALA A 64 9.12 -0.88 8.36
N ALA A 65 9.21 -1.08 7.05
CA ALA A 65 8.14 -1.68 6.25
C ALA A 65 7.94 -3.17 6.61
N ILE A 66 9.02 -3.93 6.80
CA ILE A 66 8.95 -5.34 7.21
C ILE A 66 8.29 -5.44 8.60
N ALA A 67 8.73 -4.63 9.56
CA ALA A 67 8.17 -4.62 10.91
C ALA A 67 6.67 -4.25 10.91
N ALA A 68 6.29 -3.23 10.15
CA ALA A 68 4.89 -2.85 10.00
C ALA A 68 4.05 -3.97 9.37
N ASN A 69 4.57 -4.63 8.33
CA ASN A 69 3.88 -5.72 7.65
C ASN A 69 3.70 -6.94 8.57
N ALA A 70 4.69 -7.26 9.40
CA ALA A 70 4.57 -8.31 10.40
C ALA A 70 3.47 -8.02 11.43
N VAL A 71 3.36 -6.77 11.91
CA VAL A 71 2.29 -6.34 12.82
C VAL A 71 0.93 -6.39 12.13
N LEU A 72 0.83 -5.98 10.87
CA LEU A 72 -0.41 -6.08 10.09
C LEU A 72 -0.92 -7.52 10.00
N GLY A 73 -0.04 -8.51 9.87
CA GLY A 73 -0.42 -9.92 9.90
C GLY A 73 -1.13 -10.35 11.19
N LEU A 74 -0.89 -9.64 12.30
CA LEU A 74 -1.56 -9.87 13.57
C LEU A 74 -2.86 -9.06 13.72
N VAL A 75 -2.84 -7.79 13.34
CA VAL A 75 -3.95 -6.84 13.60
C VAL A 75 -4.96 -6.76 12.46
N GLU A 76 -4.59 -7.19 11.27
CA GLU A 76 -5.43 -7.27 10.07
C GLU A 76 -5.31 -8.65 9.38
N PRO A 77 -5.60 -9.76 10.08
CA PRO A 77 -5.31 -11.12 9.62
C PRO A 77 -6.11 -11.54 8.38
N THR A 78 -7.16 -10.80 8.02
CA THR A 78 -7.96 -11.04 6.80
C THR A 78 -7.28 -10.51 5.52
N GLY A 79 -6.35 -9.58 5.64
CA GLY A 79 -5.68 -8.94 4.53
C GLY A 79 -4.16 -9.13 4.50
N CYS A 80 -3.57 -9.52 5.62
CA CYS A 80 -2.12 -9.67 5.78
C CYS A 80 -1.78 -10.94 6.56
N GLY A 81 -0.62 -11.52 6.31
CA GLY A 81 -0.14 -12.66 7.09
C GLY A 81 1.04 -13.39 6.45
N ILE A 82 1.72 -14.20 7.25
CA ILE A 82 2.89 -14.99 6.84
C ILE A 82 2.55 -16.10 5.82
N GLY A 83 1.28 -16.45 5.70
CA GLY A 83 0.78 -17.44 4.72
C GLY A 83 0.42 -16.83 3.36
N GLY A 84 0.57 -15.54 3.19
CA GLY A 84 0.21 -14.81 1.98
C GLY A 84 1.39 -14.44 1.09
N ASP A 85 1.13 -13.45 0.26
CA ASP A 85 2.06 -12.92 -0.73
C ASP A 85 2.65 -11.57 -0.26
N LEU A 86 3.74 -11.14 -0.91
CA LEU A 86 4.32 -9.82 -0.70
C LEU A 86 4.74 -9.20 -2.03
N PHE A 87 4.41 -7.93 -2.18
CA PHE A 87 4.90 -7.11 -3.28
C PHE A 87 5.54 -5.84 -2.71
N ALA A 88 6.65 -5.41 -3.27
CA ALA A 88 7.30 -4.19 -2.84
C ALA A 88 7.84 -3.39 -4.03
N ILE A 89 7.83 -2.07 -3.87
CA ILE A 89 8.53 -1.13 -4.74
C ILE A 89 9.38 -0.26 -3.82
N VAL A 90 10.70 -0.26 -4.05
CA VAL A 90 11.69 0.39 -3.20
C VAL A 90 12.58 1.29 -4.04
N TRP A 91 12.68 2.56 -3.65
CA TRP A 91 13.68 3.48 -4.18
C TRP A 91 14.91 3.47 -3.28
N ILE A 92 16.08 3.21 -3.85
CA ILE A 92 17.37 3.30 -3.14
C ILE A 92 18.07 4.55 -3.64
N GLU A 93 18.24 5.52 -2.76
CA GLU A 93 18.79 6.84 -3.09
C GLU A 93 20.29 6.75 -3.49
N GLU A 94 21.06 5.87 -2.84
CA GLU A 94 22.47 5.63 -3.14
C GLU A 94 22.67 5.12 -4.56
N ASP A 95 21.79 4.22 -5.01
CA ASP A 95 21.83 3.62 -6.35
C ASP A 95 21.12 4.49 -7.40
N LYS A 96 20.35 5.50 -6.97
CA LYS A 96 19.43 6.27 -7.84
C LYS A 96 18.50 5.36 -8.64
N LYS A 97 18.02 4.30 -8.01
CA LYS A 97 17.30 3.24 -8.70
C LYS A 97 16.05 2.77 -7.96
N LEU A 98 15.04 2.44 -8.75
CA LEU A 98 13.82 1.80 -8.30
C LEU A 98 13.92 0.28 -8.45
N TYR A 99 13.62 -0.44 -7.38
CA TYR A 99 13.57 -1.89 -7.35
C TYR A 99 12.14 -2.36 -7.14
N GLY A 100 11.77 -3.43 -7.82
CA GLY A 100 10.48 -4.10 -7.65
C GLY A 100 10.70 -5.52 -7.18
N LEU A 101 9.92 -5.95 -6.20
CA LEU A 101 9.90 -7.33 -5.71
C LEU A 101 8.49 -7.90 -5.91
N ASN A 102 8.43 -9.06 -6.56
CA ASN A 102 7.26 -9.93 -6.56
C ASN A 102 7.61 -11.18 -5.76
N SER A 103 7.05 -11.30 -4.58
CA SER A 103 7.15 -12.46 -3.71
C SER A 103 5.76 -13.07 -3.49
N SER A 104 4.96 -13.18 -4.57
CA SER A 104 3.81 -14.06 -4.56
C SER A 104 4.30 -15.50 -4.68
N GLY A 105 3.90 -16.36 -3.78
CA GLY A 105 4.33 -17.74 -3.81
C GLY A 105 3.92 -18.47 -5.09
N PRO A 106 4.67 -19.49 -5.53
CA PRO A 106 4.31 -20.32 -6.69
C PRO A 106 3.07 -21.17 -6.39
N ALA A 107 2.44 -21.64 -7.44
CA ALA A 107 1.45 -22.70 -7.30
C ALA A 107 2.11 -23.98 -6.75
N PRO A 108 1.41 -24.79 -5.96
CA PRO A 108 1.92 -26.12 -5.57
C PRO A 108 2.32 -26.94 -6.81
N GLN A 109 3.42 -27.69 -6.71
CA GLN A 109 3.97 -28.45 -7.85
C GLN A 109 2.95 -29.38 -8.53
N ASP A 110 2.07 -29.95 -7.75
CA ASP A 110 1.01 -30.86 -8.24
C ASP A 110 -0.16 -30.11 -8.88
N MET A 111 -0.23 -28.82 -8.82
CA MET A 111 -1.32 -28.03 -9.40
C MET A 111 -0.95 -27.63 -10.83
N THR A 112 -1.21 -28.54 -11.77
CA THR A 112 -1.00 -28.27 -13.20
C THR A 112 -2.31 -27.98 -13.91
N ILE A 113 -2.23 -27.36 -15.07
CA ILE A 113 -3.39 -27.05 -15.91
C ILE A 113 -4.09 -28.36 -16.33
N GLU A 114 -3.33 -29.42 -16.65
CA GLU A 114 -3.83 -30.72 -17.03
C GLU A 114 -4.66 -31.36 -15.91
N LYS A 115 -4.13 -31.26 -14.67
CA LYS A 115 -4.83 -31.79 -13.49
C LYS A 115 -6.13 -31.02 -13.20
N LEU A 116 -6.13 -29.73 -13.33
CA LEU A 116 -7.33 -28.91 -13.15
C LEU A 116 -8.38 -29.23 -14.21
N LYS A 117 -7.99 -29.38 -15.49
CA LYS A 117 -8.88 -29.78 -16.56
C LYS A 117 -9.44 -31.19 -16.36
N ALA A 118 -8.63 -32.14 -15.90
CA ALA A 118 -9.09 -33.49 -15.58
C ALA A 118 -10.14 -33.53 -14.45
N LEU A 119 -10.09 -32.51 -13.55
CA LEU A 119 -11.09 -32.30 -12.49
C LEU A 119 -12.30 -31.49 -12.95
N GLY A 120 -12.39 -31.12 -14.22
CA GLY A 120 -13.46 -30.28 -14.76
C GLY A 120 -13.42 -28.84 -14.29
N ILE A 121 -12.24 -28.34 -13.88
CA ILE A 121 -12.05 -26.99 -13.34
C ILE A 121 -11.47 -26.10 -14.43
N ASP A 122 -12.32 -25.33 -15.07
CA ASP A 122 -11.91 -24.35 -16.10
C ASP A 122 -11.41 -23.02 -15.49
N LYS A 123 -11.86 -22.70 -14.27
CA LYS A 123 -11.48 -21.47 -13.56
C LYS A 123 -11.29 -21.77 -12.08
N ILE A 124 -10.16 -21.38 -11.53
CA ILE A 124 -9.89 -21.49 -10.09
C ILE A 124 -10.90 -20.64 -9.32
N PRO A 125 -11.65 -21.22 -8.37
CA PRO A 125 -12.61 -20.47 -7.57
C PRO A 125 -11.88 -19.46 -6.64
N PRO A 126 -12.52 -18.35 -6.26
CA PRO A 126 -11.89 -17.36 -5.39
C PRO A 126 -11.72 -17.81 -3.94
N PHE A 127 -12.39 -18.91 -3.54
CA PHE A 127 -12.36 -19.44 -2.19
C PHE A 127 -12.09 -20.95 -2.20
N GLY A 128 -11.58 -21.47 -1.09
CA GLY A 128 -11.24 -22.88 -0.92
C GLY A 128 -9.74 -23.14 -1.04
N PRO A 129 -9.30 -24.38 -1.15
CA PRO A 129 -7.88 -24.75 -1.14
C PRO A 129 -7.16 -24.49 -2.47
N LEU A 130 -7.87 -24.42 -3.60
CA LEU A 130 -7.25 -24.30 -4.93
C LEU A 130 -6.55 -22.96 -5.19
N PRO A 131 -7.04 -21.78 -4.72
CA PRO A 131 -6.34 -20.52 -4.92
C PRO A 131 -5.15 -20.32 -3.96
N VAL A 132 -4.93 -21.23 -3.02
CA VAL A 132 -3.84 -21.09 -2.03
C VAL A 132 -2.49 -21.37 -2.69
N THR A 133 -1.62 -20.36 -2.69
CA THR A 133 -0.23 -20.47 -3.16
C THR A 133 0.69 -21.02 -2.07
N VAL A 134 1.91 -21.40 -2.43
CA VAL A 134 2.99 -21.60 -1.44
C VAL A 134 3.30 -20.22 -0.83
N PRO A 135 3.35 -20.07 0.52
CA PRO A 135 3.57 -18.76 1.15
C PRO A 135 4.81 -18.05 0.66
N GLY A 136 4.67 -16.80 0.25
CA GLY A 136 5.75 -15.96 -0.27
C GLY A 136 6.17 -14.81 0.63
N ALA A 137 5.32 -14.39 1.58
CA ALA A 137 5.54 -13.18 2.37
C ALA A 137 6.88 -13.18 3.13
N VAL A 138 7.20 -14.26 3.85
CA VAL A 138 8.45 -14.36 4.65
C VAL A 138 9.68 -14.40 3.74
N ALA A 139 9.59 -15.09 2.59
CA ALA A 139 10.67 -15.06 1.60
C ALA A 139 10.87 -13.63 1.05
N GLY A 140 9.78 -12.88 0.87
CA GLY A 140 9.82 -11.47 0.50
C GLY A 140 10.51 -10.59 1.54
N TRP A 141 10.25 -10.78 2.82
CA TRP A 141 10.97 -10.06 3.88
C TRP A 141 12.46 -10.33 3.85
N THR A 142 12.85 -11.61 3.68
CA THR A 142 14.26 -12.01 3.57
C THR A 142 14.94 -11.42 2.33
N ALA A 143 14.21 -11.32 1.23
CA ALA A 143 14.76 -10.75 -0.01
C ALA A 143 14.88 -9.21 0.04
N LEU A 144 14.06 -8.54 0.85
CA LEU A 144 14.10 -7.09 1.04
C LEU A 144 15.22 -6.69 2.02
N HIS A 145 15.43 -7.47 3.08
CA HIS A 145 16.46 -7.25 4.09
C HIS A 145 17.85 -7.60 3.56
#